data_78cfc92a83fa4d29a4d1156162256a2b
#
_entry.id   78cfc92a83fa4d29a4d1156162256a2b
#
_cell.length_a   1.000
_cell.length_b   1.000
_cell.length_c   1.000
_cell.angle_alpha   90.00
_cell.angle_beta   90.00
_cell.angle_gamma   90.00
#
_symmetry.space_group_name_H-M   'P 1'
#
loop_
_entity.id
_entity.type
_entity.pdbx_description
1 polymer ?
#
loop_
_entity_poly.entity_id
_entity_poly.type
_entity_poly.pdbx_seq_one_letter_code
_entity_poly.pdbx_strand_id
1 'polypeptide(L)'
;MKIISRQQRGFTLIEIMVVVVILGILASVIAPRIMDNPDKARVSKAKHDINALESALDVYRLDNFVYPTTDQGLEALVAQPTSQPEPPNWKQGGYIKR
;
A
#
# COMPACT_ATOMS: atom_id res chain seq x y z
N MET A 1 -52.93 -24.12 13.92
CA MET A 1 -52.98 -22.79 14.55
C MET A 1 -51.66 -22.39 15.14
N LYS A 2 -51.14 -23.22 16.03
CA LYS A 2 -49.87 -22.93 16.64
C LYS A 2 -48.72 -22.91 15.67
N ILE A 3 -48.77 -23.69 14.63
CA ILE A 3 -47.75 -23.71 13.60
C ILE A 3 -47.68 -22.34 12.91
N ILE A 4 -48.81 -21.73 12.68
CA ILE A 4 -48.88 -20.44 12.04
C ILE A 4 -48.21 -19.38 12.89
N SER A 5 -48.44 -19.45 14.20
CA SER A 5 -47.80 -18.54 15.14
C SER A 5 -46.29 -18.64 15.12
N ARG A 6 -45.77 -19.88 15.04
CA ARG A 6 -44.35 -20.11 14.96
C ARG A 6 -43.74 -19.54 13.67
N GLN A 7 -44.46 -19.71 12.59
CA GLN A 7 -44.01 -19.14 11.32
C GLN A 7 -43.93 -17.63 11.36
N GLN A 8 -44.84 -17.03 12.09
CA GLN A 8 -44.82 -15.58 12.25
C GLN A 8 -43.61 -15.10 13.02
N ARG A 9 -43.05 -15.92 13.88
CA ARG A 9 -41.82 -15.59 14.59
C ARG A 9 -40.60 -15.72 13.73
N GLY A 10 -40.72 -16.40 12.58
CA GLY A 10 -39.67 -16.54 11.61
C GLY A 10 -38.70 -17.66 11.90
N PHE A 11 -37.68 -17.42 12.66
CA PHE A 11 -36.57 -18.33 12.78
C PHE A 11 -36.73 -19.37 13.87
N THR A 12 -36.29 -20.57 13.60
CA THR A 12 -36.16 -21.63 14.60
C THR A 12 -34.81 -21.51 15.28
N LEU A 13 -34.66 -22.13 16.43
CA LEU A 13 -33.41 -22.15 17.14
C LEU A 13 -32.29 -22.77 16.31
N ILE A 14 -32.59 -23.92 15.69
CA ILE A 14 -31.59 -24.63 14.90
C ILE A 14 -31.19 -23.83 13.65
N GLU A 15 -32.11 -23.08 13.10
CA GLU A 15 -31.84 -22.23 11.95
C GLU A 15 -30.83 -21.14 12.30
N ILE A 16 -31.00 -20.50 13.45
CA ILE A 16 -30.06 -19.50 13.95
C ILE A 16 -28.69 -20.15 14.24
N MET A 17 -28.68 -21.32 14.85
CA MET A 17 -27.44 -22.02 15.14
C MET A 17 -26.66 -22.34 13.87
N VAL A 18 -27.34 -22.79 12.84
CA VAL A 18 -26.70 -23.09 11.54
C VAL A 18 -26.12 -21.81 10.91
N VAL A 19 -26.86 -20.72 10.96
CA VAL A 19 -26.38 -19.45 10.42
C VAL A 19 -25.13 -18.99 11.16
N VAL A 20 -25.09 -19.07 12.48
CA VAL A 20 -23.94 -18.67 13.28
C VAL A 20 -22.71 -19.54 12.94
N VAL A 21 -22.91 -20.84 12.79
CA VAL A 21 -21.84 -21.75 12.42
C VAL A 21 -21.26 -21.40 11.06
N ILE A 22 -22.11 -21.16 10.08
CA ILE A 22 -21.67 -20.78 8.73
C ILE A 22 -20.89 -19.47 8.77
N LEU A 23 -21.41 -18.47 9.46
CA LEU A 23 -20.72 -17.19 9.60
C LEU A 23 -19.37 -17.36 10.30
N GLY A 24 -19.28 -18.22 11.29
CA GLY A 24 -18.02 -18.51 11.97
C GLY A 24 -17.00 -19.13 11.04
N ILE A 25 -17.40 -20.07 10.22
CA ILE A 25 -16.51 -20.71 9.25
C ILE A 25 -16.02 -19.69 8.23
N LEU A 26 -16.89 -18.88 7.70
CA LEU A 26 -16.51 -17.85 6.74
C LEU A 26 -15.58 -16.82 7.35
N ALA A 27 -15.84 -16.41 8.59
CA ALA A 27 -15.00 -15.48 9.31
C ALA A 27 -13.60 -16.04 9.54
N SER A 28 -13.49 -17.33 9.82
CA SER A 28 -12.19 -17.97 10.06
C SER A 28 -11.32 -18.01 8.81
N VAL A 29 -11.92 -18.03 7.63
CA VAL A 29 -11.19 -17.99 6.36
C VAL A 29 -10.77 -16.56 6.00
N ILE A 30 -11.64 -15.60 6.21
CA ILE A 30 -11.43 -14.22 5.79
C ILE A 30 -10.51 -13.46 6.76
N ALA A 31 -10.69 -13.64 8.07
CA ALA A 31 -9.98 -12.87 9.07
C ALA A 31 -8.45 -12.96 8.97
N PRO A 32 -7.84 -14.14 8.78
CA PRO A 32 -6.38 -14.22 8.62
C PRO A 32 -5.87 -13.41 7.43
N ARG A 33 -6.60 -13.42 6.32
CA ARG A 33 -6.20 -12.65 5.14
C ARG A 33 -6.24 -11.16 5.40
N ILE A 34 -7.24 -10.70 6.13
CA ILE A 34 -7.36 -9.29 6.49
C ILE A 34 -6.19 -8.86 7.38
N MET A 35 -5.80 -9.72 8.32
CA MET A 35 -4.70 -9.41 9.22
C MET A 35 -3.34 -9.39 8.53
N ASP A 36 -3.13 -10.27 7.55
CA ASP A 36 -1.86 -10.35 6.83
C ASP A 36 -1.73 -9.28 5.74
N ASN A 37 -2.82 -8.92 5.08
CA ASN A 37 -2.80 -8.01 3.95
C ASN A 37 -2.16 -6.65 4.23
N PRO A 38 -2.41 -5.98 5.35
CA PRO A 38 -1.76 -4.69 5.62
C PRO A 38 -0.25 -4.77 5.66
N ASP A 39 0.31 -5.81 6.26
CA ASP A 39 1.76 -5.97 6.33
C ASP A 39 2.36 -6.27 4.98
N LYS A 40 1.75 -7.15 4.21
CA LYS A 40 2.19 -7.45 2.86
C LYS A 40 2.10 -6.22 1.96
N ALA A 41 1.05 -5.44 2.11
CA ALA A 41 0.87 -4.21 1.35
C ALA A 41 1.96 -3.19 1.68
N ARG A 42 2.33 -3.07 2.94
CA ARG A 42 3.40 -2.16 3.36
C ARG A 42 4.75 -2.57 2.79
N VAL A 43 5.08 -3.86 2.81
CA VAL A 43 6.32 -4.37 2.23
C VAL A 43 6.33 -4.15 0.73
N SER A 44 5.24 -4.44 0.05
CA SER A 44 5.11 -4.24 -1.38
C SER A 44 5.26 -2.77 -1.75
N LYS A 45 4.63 -1.88 -0.99
CA LYS A 45 4.74 -0.44 -1.20
C LYS A 45 6.17 0.03 -0.98
N ALA A 46 6.84 -0.45 0.05
CA ALA A 46 8.23 -0.08 0.32
C ALA A 46 9.14 -0.50 -0.83
N LYS A 47 8.98 -1.71 -1.35
CA LYS A 47 9.75 -2.17 -2.51
C LYS A 47 9.48 -1.30 -3.73
N HIS A 48 8.24 -0.95 -3.95
CA HIS A 48 7.84 -0.12 -5.07
C HIS A 48 8.45 1.28 -4.97
N ASP A 49 8.42 1.86 -3.77
CA ASP A 49 9.01 3.17 -3.51
C ASP A 49 10.52 3.16 -3.70
N ILE A 50 11.20 2.11 -3.25
CA ILE A 50 12.64 1.96 -3.45
C ILE A 50 12.97 1.88 -4.94
N ASN A 51 12.21 1.10 -5.70
CA ASN A 51 12.42 0.99 -7.14
C ASN A 51 12.18 2.32 -7.85
N ALA A 52 11.19 3.08 -7.41
CA ALA A 52 10.91 4.41 -7.96
C ALA A 52 12.06 5.37 -7.67
N LEU A 53 12.64 5.32 -6.47
CA LEU A 53 13.79 6.13 -6.11
C LEU A 53 15.03 5.76 -6.93
N GLU A 54 15.27 4.47 -7.13
CA GLU A 54 16.39 4.01 -7.96
C GLU A 54 16.24 4.51 -9.40
N SER A 55 15.04 4.41 -9.96
CA SER A 55 14.77 4.90 -11.30
C SER A 55 14.98 6.41 -11.41
N ALA A 56 14.51 7.15 -10.42
CA ALA A 56 14.70 8.59 -10.38
C ALA A 56 16.17 8.98 -10.30
N LEU A 57 16.95 8.27 -9.50
CA LEU A 57 18.39 8.48 -9.38
C LEU A 57 19.10 8.18 -10.70
N ASP A 58 18.68 7.15 -11.41
CA ASP A 58 19.26 6.81 -12.71
C ASP A 58 18.98 7.90 -13.75
N VAL A 59 17.76 8.43 -13.76
CA VAL A 59 17.41 9.55 -14.65
C VAL A 59 18.22 10.79 -14.29
N TYR A 60 18.38 11.07 -13.00
CA TYR A 60 19.22 12.18 -12.55
C TYR A 60 20.64 12.04 -13.08
N ARG A 61 21.23 10.85 -12.97
CA ARG A 61 22.56 10.59 -13.48
C ARG A 61 22.65 10.75 -14.98
N LEU A 62 21.64 10.30 -15.72
CA LEU A 62 21.61 10.47 -17.17
C LEU A 62 21.61 11.95 -17.57
N ASP A 63 20.90 12.77 -16.84
CA ASP A 63 20.83 14.20 -17.13
C ASP A 63 22.05 14.96 -16.66
N ASN A 64 22.62 14.59 -15.52
CA ASN A 64 23.61 15.38 -14.81
C ASN A 64 24.98 14.70 -14.70
N PHE A 65 25.11 13.51 -15.29
CA PHE A 65 26.35 12.71 -15.41
C PHE A 65 26.83 12.04 -14.11
N VAL A 66 26.34 12.47 -12.98
CA VAL A 66 26.67 11.88 -11.68
C VAL A 66 25.40 11.74 -10.83
N TYR A 67 25.47 10.85 -9.85
CA TYR A 67 24.42 10.76 -8.84
C TYR A 67 24.52 11.94 -7.87
N PRO A 68 23.43 12.32 -7.20
CA PRO A 68 23.52 13.30 -6.12
C PRO A 68 24.48 12.82 -5.04
N THR A 69 25.21 13.76 -4.43
CA THR A 69 26.08 13.41 -3.32
C THR A 69 25.27 13.07 -2.08
N THR A 70 25.93 12.44 -1.10
CA THR A 70 25.28 12.13 0.17
C THR A 70 24.73 13.39 0.84
N ASP A 71 25.46 14.49 0.75
CA ASP A 71 25.02 15.77 1.32
C ASP A 71 23.81 16.35 0.57
N GLN A 72 23.75 16.18 -0.74
CA GLN A 72 22.60 16.60 -1.53
C GLN A 72 21.38 15.73 -1.25
N GLY A 73 21.61 14.44 -1.02
CA GLY A 73 20.58 13.49 -0.63
C GLY A 73 19.48 13.31 -1.65
N LEU A 74 18.40 12.69 -1.21
CA LEU A 74 17.23 12.45 -2.05
C LEU A 74 16.45 13.74 -2.33
N GLU A 75 16.71 14.81 -1.61
CA GLU A 75 16.09 16.10 -1.90
C GLU A 75 16.45 16.61 -3.28
N ALA A 76 17.61 16.20 -3.81
CA ALA A 76 18.03 16.55 -5.16
C ALA A 76 17.03 16.06 -6.22
N LEU A 77 16.19 15.08 -5.89
CA LEU A 77 15.16 14.57 -6.80
C LEU A 77 13.90 15.44 -6.84
N VAL A 78 13.69 16.28 -5.85
CA VAL A 78 12.50 17.14 -5.77
C VAL A 78 12.83 18.62 -5.88
N ALA A 79 14.03 19.01 -5.50
CA ALA A 79 14.47 20.41 -5.55
C ALA A 79 15.88 20.46 -6.10
N GLN A 80 16.17 21.45 -6.95
CA GLN A 80 17.48 21.59 -7.55
C GLN A 80 18.53 21.86 -6.45
N PRO A 81 19.58 21.03 -6.36
CA PRO A 81 20.64 21.25 -5.40
C PRO A 81 21.40 22.54 -5.67
N THR A 82 21.74 23.26 -4.65
CA THR A 82 22.58 24.45 -4.75
C THR A 82 24.01 24.20 -4.33
N SER A 83 24.28 23.07 -3.65
CA SER A 83 25.63 22.68 -3.27
C SER A 83 26.38 22.03 -4.42
N GLN A 84 27.70 22.06 -4.32
CA GLN A 84 28.54 21.43 -5.36
C GLN A 84 28.59 19.92 -5.22
N PRO A 85 28.63 19.17 -6.32
CA PRO A 85 28.57 19.70 -7.70
C PRO A 85 27.12 20.04 -8.10
N GLU A 86 26.95 21.25 -8.62
CA GLU A 86 25.64 21.62 -9.11
C GLU A 86 25.27 20.81 -10.36
N PRO A 87 24.04 20.28 -10.42
CA PRO A 87 23.62 19.54 -11.62
C PRO A 87 23.47 20.48 -12.82
N PRO A 88 24.19 20.21 -13.92
CA PRO A 88 24.14 21.08 -15.08
C PRO A 88 22.81 21.04 -15.83
N ASN A 89 22.10 19.96 -15.77
CA ASN A 89 20.88 19.73 -16.54
C ASN A 89 19.72 19.27 -15.65
N TRP A 90 19.59 19.87 -14.49
CA TRP A 90 18.54 19.49 -13.55
C TRP A 90 17.16 19.67 -14.19
N LYS A 91 16.33 18.64 -14.12
CA LYS A 91 15.01 18.63 -14.74
C LYS A 91 14.03 19.52 -14.00
N GLN A 92 13.42 20.46 -14.71
CA GLN A 92 12.39 21.30 -14.13
C GLN A 92 11.20 20.46 -13.68
N GLY A 93 10.73 20.70 -12.48
CA GLY A 93 9.67 19.91 -11.88
C GLY A 93 10.15 18.72 -11.07
N GLY A 94 11.44 18.39 -11.15
CA GLY A 94 12.05 17.31 -10.38
C GLY A 94 11.95 15.95 -11.03
N TYR A 95 12.47 14.96 -10.32
CA TYR A 95 12.58 13.59 -10.81
C TYR A 95 11.58 12.65 -10.15
N ILE A 96 10.97 13.09 -9.06
CA ILE A 96 9.99 12.31 -8.33
C ILE A 96 8.91 13.25 -7.80
N LYS A 97 7.69 12.76 -7.75
CA LYS A 97 6.59 13.53 -7.17
C LYS A 97 6.47 13.21 -5.69
N ARG A 98 6.20 14.22 -4.91
CA ARG A 98 5.86 14.04 -3.51
C ARG A 98 4.44 13.60 -3.33
#